data_d1357e6fbe91f6b3d428578973606d62
#
_entry.id   d1357e6fbe91f6b3d428578973606d62
#
_cell.length_a   1.000
_cell.length_b   1.000
_cell.length_c   1.000
_cell.angle_alpha   90.00
_cell.angle_beta   90.00
_cell.angle_gamma   90.00
#
_symmetry.space_group_name_H-M   'P 1'
#
loop_
_entity.id
_entity.type
_entity.pdbx_description
1 polymer ?
#
loop_
_entity_poly.entity_id
_entity_poly.type
_entity_poly.pdbx_seq_one_letter_code
_entity_poly.pdbx_strand_id
1 'polypeptide(L)'
;MKRMTEEYGKTVEEAIRKGLETLKVSRVDDKILVIDEPSNGMLGILSSKMAKVRLTVEKKYDDEQLANTANKAKEILAKMFEITGDTSTFEVSTDDGKVIVKISSENSAHLIGYKGKTIEAIQSTINSILQKEEEECAKVFVEVNDYKVKKEERLKELARKMARNAVKFGRDVRLEPMSAYERMIIHTELANRTDVKTESYGEEPRRRVVIKKVR
;
A
#
# COMPACT_ATOMS: atom_id res chain seq x y z
N MET A 1 -0.85 2.99 11.42
CA MET A 1 -1.57 3.96 10.53
C MET A 1 -0.63 5.12 10.27
N LYS A 2 -0.38 5.46 9.02
CA LYS A 2 0.40 6.67 8.68
C LYS A 2 -0.50 7.88 8.86
N ARG A 3 -0.12 8.78 9.77
CA ARG A 3 -0.69 10.13 9.83
C ARG A 3 0.27 11.08 9.16
N MET A 4 -0.24 11.98 8.33
CA MET A 4 0.55 12.91 7.56
C MET A 4 -0.09 14.30 7.66
N THR A 5 0.75 15.32 7.82
CA THR A 5 0.34 16.71 7.69
C THR A 5 1.32 17.48 6.80
N GLU A 6 0.83 18.53 6.16
CA GLU A 6 1.64 19.51 5.45
C GLU A 6 1.46 20.85 6.11
N GLU A 7 2.57 21.44 6.55
CA GLU A 7 2.55 22.70 7.29
C GLU A 7 3.48 23.75 6.67
N TYR A 8 3.13 24.97 6.88
CA TYR A 8 3.85 26.14 6.35
C TYR A 8 4.46 26.94 7.51
N GLY A 9 5.70 27.41 7.33
CA GLY A 9 6.39 28.26 8.30
C GLY A 9 7.28 29.29 7.61
N LYS A 10 7.70 30.30 8.35
CA LYS A 10 8.70 31.27 7.87
C LYS A 10 10.08 30.60 7.74
N THR A 11 10.32 29.59 8.55
CA THR A 11 11.51 28.71 8.51
C THR A 11 11.06 27.26 8.48
N VAL A 12 11.97 26.37 8.10
CA VAL A 12 11.74 24.92 8.10
C VAL A 12 11.42 24.42 9.51
N GLU A 13 12.16 24.93 10.52
CA GLU A 13 11.95 24.57 11.93
C GLU A 13 10.56 24.98 12.44
N GLU A 14 10.07 26.16 12.04
CA GLU A 14 8.71 26.61 12.39
C GLU A 14 7.64 25.71 11.76
N ALA A 15 7.81 25.34 10.49
CA ALA A 15 6.91 24.41 9.81
C ALA A 15 6.91 23.01 10.46
N ILE A 16 8.07 22.50 10.84
CA ILE A 16 8.21 21.25 11.58
C ILE A 16 7.49 21.33 12.92
N ARG A 17 7.71 22.38 13.71
CA ARG A 17 7.07 22.55 15.02
C ARG A 17 5.55 22.53 14.91
N LYS A 18 4.98 23.30 13.96
CA LYS A 18 3.52 23.28 13.69
C LYS A 18 3.00 21.88 13.34
N GLY A 19 3.73 21.17 12.50
CA GLY A 19 3.37 19.80 12.13
C GLY A 19 3.41 18.82 13.31
N LEU A 20 4.37 18.94 14.22
CA LEU A 20 4.42 18.16 15.45
C LEU A 20 3.21 18.45 16.36
N GLU A 21 2.84 19.71 16.50
CA GLU A 21 1.65 20.15 17.26
C GLU A 21 0.36 19.58 16.63
N THR A 22 0.22 19.69 15.30
CA THR A 22 -0.94 19.17 14.54
C THR A 22 -1.07 17.65 14.69
N LEU A 23 0.06 16.93 14.64
CA LEU A 23 0.07 15.46 14.79
C LEU A 23 0.02 15.02 16.25
N LYS A 24 0.12 15.94 17.22
CA LYS A 24 0.19 15.68 18.67
C LYS A 24 1.30 14.69 19.04
N VAL A 25 2.49 14.91 18.50
CA VAL A 25 3.70 14.12 18.80
C VAL A 25 4.86 15.02 19.20
N SER A 26 5.67 14.57 20.13
CA SER A 26 6.81 15.33 20.64
C SER A 26 8.05 15.26 19.76
N ARG A 27 8.16 14.22 18.94
CA ARG A 27 9.28 13.98 18.03
C ARG A 27 8.83 13.14 16.84
N VAL A 28 9.41 13.38 15.67
CA VAL A 28 9.26 12.54 14.49
C VAL A 28 10.57 11.82 14.25
N ASP A 29 10.62 10.53 14.55
CA ASP A 29 11.79 9.70 14.26
C ASP A 29 11.83 9.28 12.78
N ASP A 30 10.73 9.47 12.02
CA ASP A 30 10.58 8.87 10.71
C ASP A 30 10.44 9.85 9.58
N LYS A 31 10.38 10.39 8.81
CA LYS A 31 10.28 11.11 7.53
C LYS A 31 9.72 12.53 7.64
N ILE A 32 10.63 13.44 7.81
CA ILE A 32 10.41 14.86 7.48
C ILE A 32 10.84 15.04 6.02
N LEU A 33 9.92 15.44 5.17
CA LEU A 33 10.19 15.84 3.79
C LEU A 33 10.01 17.33 3.65
N VAL A 34 11.09 18.06 3.41
CA VAL A 34 11.03 19.47 3.02
C VAL A 34 10.58 19.52 1.55
N ILE A 35 9.41 20.12 1.30
CA ILE A 35 8.83 20.22 -0.06
C ILE A 35 9.30 21.53 -0.72
N ASP A 36 9.32 22.61 0.06
CA ASP A 36 9.77 23.92 -0.39
C ASP A 36 10.63 24.59 0.69
N GLU A 37 11.80 25.10 0.30
CA GLU A 37 12.64 25.90 1.17
C GLU A 37 12.20 27.37 1.17
N PRO A 38 12.33 28.08 2.31
CA PRO A 38 12.01 29.49 2.36
C PRO A 38 13.03 30.27 1.51
N SER A 39 12.55 31.17 0.65
CA SER A 39 13.43 32.07 -0.08
C SER A 39 13.11 33.51 0.26
N ASN A 40 14.11 34.25 0.73
CA ASN A 40 14.07 35.70 0.80
C ASN A 40 14.36 36.21 -0.61
N GLY A 41 13.33 36.78 -1.26
CA GLY A 41 13.49 37.37 -2.58
C GLY A 41 14.62 38.43 -2.57
N MET A 42 15.56 38.32 -3.51
CA MET A 42 16.82 39.11 -3.57
C MET A 42 16.64 40.60 -3.88
N LEU A 43 15.42 41.11 -3.93
CA LEU A 43 15.08 42.50 -4.18
C LEU A 43 13.75 42.89 -3.52
N GLY A 44 13.64 42.87 -2.23
CA GLY A 44 12.70 43.68 -1.42
C GLY A 44 11.23 43.88 -1.84
N ILE A 45 10.76 43.28 -2.91
CA ILE A 45 9.42 43.47 -3.48
C ILE A 45 8.93 42.16 -4.07
N LEU A 46 7.84 41.66 -3.52
CA LEU A 46 7.03 40.46 -3.84
C LEU A 46 7.46 39.09 -3.23
N SER A 47 6.64 38.71 -2.26
CA SER A 47 6.40 37.39 -1.69
C SER A 47 7.63 36.61 -1.16
N SER A 48 7.86 36.72 0.15
CA SER A 48 8.64 35.70 0.87
C SER A 48 7.94 34.34 0.72
N LYS A 49 8.60 33.38 0.05
CA LYS A 49 8.10 32.02 -0.07
C LYS A 49 8.25 31.34 1.29
N MET A 50 7.15 30.85 1.85
CA MET A 50 7.19 30.10 3.10
C MET A 50 7.80 28.72 2.88
N ALA A 51 8.49 28.21 3.90
CA ALA A 51 8.88 26.80 3.94
C ALA A 51 7.63 25.91 3.96
N LYS A 52 7.61 24.85 3.17
CA LYS A 52 6.58 23.82 3.20
C LYS A 52 7.18 22.48 3.58
N VAL A 53 6.68 21.88 4.65
CA VAL A 53 7.18 20.61 5.16
C VAL A 53 6.05 19.59 5.24
N ARG A 54 6.34 18.37 4.80
CA ARG A 54 5.45 17.24 5.01
C ARG A 54 6.03 16.36 6.12
N LEU A 55 5.28 16.18 7.20
CA LEU A 55 5.62 15.27 8.28
C LEU A 55 4.76 14.01 8.14
N THR A 56 5.41 12.86 8.25
CA THR A 56 4.74 11.57 8.25
C THR A 56 5.12 10.83 9.53
N VAL A 57 4.13 10.47 10.32
CA VAL A 57 4.32 9.68 11.54
C VAL A 57 3.70 8.31 11.33
N GLU A 58 4.51 7.27 11.50
CA GLU A 58 4.02 5.90 11.60
C GLU A 58 3.75 5.58 13.07
N LYS A 59 2.53 5.17 13.41
CA LYS A 59 2.21 4.76 14.76
C LYS A 59 2.98 3.46 15.03
N LYS A 60 3.92 3.50 15.97
CA LYS A 60 4.57 2.31 16.50
C LYS A 60 3.65 1.73 17.57
N TYR A 61 3.42 0.45 17.52
CA TYR A 61 2.69 -0.30 18.53
C TYR A 61 3.74 -1.03 19.39
N ASP A 62 3.53 -1.07 20.69
CA ASP A 62 4.35 -1.90 21.58
C ASP A 62 4.00 -3.40 21.42
N ASP A 63 4.82 -4.26 22.02
CA ASP A 63 4.65 -5.70 21.89
C ASP A 63 3.35 -6.21 22.51
N GLU A 64 2.85 -5.55 23.56
CA GLU A 64 1.59 -5.87 24.20
C GLU A 64 0.39 -5.54 23.30
N GLN A 65 0.40 -4.37 22.66
CA GLN A 65 -0.64 -3.95 21.71
C GLN A 65 -0.66 -4.87 20.48
N LEU A 66 0.53 -5.26 19.99
CA LEU A 66 0.66 -6.20 18.88
C LEU A 66 0.11 -7.58 19.25
N ALA A 67 0.47 -8.10 20.42
CA ALA A 67 0.00 -9.39 20.91
C ALA A 67 -1.53 -9.40 21.13
N ASN A 68 -2.09 -8.33 21.70
CA ASN A 68 -3.53 -8.18 21.88
C ASN A 68 -4.26 -8.15 20.53
N THR A 69 -3.78 -7.35 19.58
CA THR A 69 -4.33 -7.32 18.21
C THR A 69 -4.24 -8.69 17.53
N ALA A 70 -3.14 -9.42 17.70
CA ALA A 70 -2.95 -10.76 17.13
C ALA A 70 -3.94 -11.77 17.71
N ASN A 71 -4.14 -11.77 19.04
CA ASN A 71 -5.08 -12.66 19.69
C ASN A 71 -6.53 -12.39 19.24
N LYS A 72 -6.94 -11.14 19.18
CA LYS A 72 -8.27 -10.77 18.68
C LYS A 72 -8.47 -11.12 17.22
N ALA A 73 -7.47 -10.88 16.38
CA ALA A 73 -7.52 -11.28 14.96
C ALA A 73 -7.70 -12.81 14.81
N LYS A 74 -7.02 -13.59 15.67
CA LYS A 74 -7.16 -15.05 15.74
C LYS A 74 -8.58 -15.47 16.12
N GLU A 75 -9.16 -14.85 17.14
CA GLU A 75 -10.55 -15.13 17.58
C GLU A 75 -11.58 -14.80 16.50
N ILE A 76 -11.45 -13.64 15.87
CA ILE A 76 -12.34 -13.21 14.78
C ILE A 76 -12.29 -14.22 13.63
N LEU A 77 -11.07 -14.59 13.17
CA LEU A 77 -10.93 -15.51 12.07
C LEU A 77 -11.42 -16.94 12.41
N ALA A 78 -11.16 -17.40 13.62
CA ALA A 78 -11.66 -18.70 14.10
C ALA A 78 -13.20 -18.75 14.06
N LYS A 79 -13.88 -17.70 14.54
CA LYS A 79 -15.34 -17.58 14.45
C LYS A 79 -15.84 -17.51 13.00
N MET A 80 -15.12 -16.81 12.13
CA MET A 80 -15.49 -16.77 10.71
C MET A 80 -15.41 -18.15 10.08
N PHE A 81 -14.36 -18.93 10.35
CA PHE A 81 -14.21 -20.28 9.83
C PHE A 81 -15.23 -21.26 10.41
N GLU A 82 -15.54 -21.15 11.70
CA GLU A 82 -16.60 -21.93 12.34
C GLU A 82 -17.97 -21.69 11.69
N ILE A 83 -18.34 -20.42 11.49
CA ILE A 83 -19.63 -20.06 10.88
C ILE A 83 -19.71 -20.51 9.42
N THR A 84 -18.61 -20.41 8.68
CA THR A 84 -18.58 -20.78 7.25
C THR A 84 -18.33 -22.27 7.01
N GLY A 85 -17.98 -23.04 8.06
CA GLY A 85 -17.58 -24.42 7.94
C GLY A 85 -16.25 -24.60 7.22
N ASP A 86 -15.37 -23.57 7.21
CA ASP A 86 -14.06 -23.65 6.55
C ASP A 86 -13.09 -24.44 7.43
N THR A 87 -12.41 -25.40 6.83
CA THR A 87 -11.44 -26.31 7.51
C THR A 87 -9.99 -25.87 7.34
N SER A 88 -9.76 -24.70 6.77
CA SER A 88 -8.41 -24.16 6.58
C SER A 88 -7.72 -23.88 7.92
N THR A 89 -6.42 -24.06 7.95
CA THR A 89 -5.59 -23.70 9.11
C THR A 89 -5.02 -22.31 8.94
N PHE A 90 -4.69 -21.65 10.05
CA PHE A 90 -4.06 -20.35 10.00
C PHE A 90 -3.08 -20.14 11.15
N GLU A 91 -2.07 -19.32 10.88
CA GLU A 91 -1.10 -18.86 11.85
C GLU A 91 -1.15 -17.32 11.93
N VAL A 92 -0.96 -16.79 13.13
CA VAL A 92 -0.89 -15.34 13.36
C VAL A 92 0.47 -15.01 13.95
N SER A 93 1.16 -14.08 13.32
CA SER A 93 2.47 -13.60 13.73
C SER A 93 2.53 -12.08 13.70
N THR A 94 3.54 -11.52 14.32
CA THR A 94 3.81 -10.08 14.30
C THR A 94 5.14 -9.83 13.59
N ASP A 95 5.18 -8.82 12.72
CA ASP A 95 6.36 -8.42 11.99
C ASP A 95 6.33 -6.91 11.70
N ASP A 96 7.41 -6.21 12.01
CA ASP A 96 7.59 -4.77 11.75
C ASP A 96 6.34 -3.93 12.13
N GLY A 97 5.85 -4.10 13.38
CA GLY A 97 4.69 -3.36 13.90
C GLY A 97 3.34 -3.68 13.24
N LYS A 98 3.24 -4.82 12.59
CA LYS A 98 2.03 -5.33 11.90
C LYS A 98 1.69 -6.71 12.39
N VAL A 99 0.42 -7.08 12.29
CA VAL A 99 -0.05 -8.44 12.51
C VAL A 99 -0.26 -9.12 11.17
N ILE A 100 0.32 -10.29 10.99
CA ILE A 100 0.24 -11.08 9.76
C ILE A 100 -0.53 -12.37 10.05
N VAL A 101 -1.60 -12.60 9.30
CA VAL A 101 -2.39 -13.83 9.33
C VAL A 101 -2.09 -14.61 8.06
N LYS A 102 -1.47 -15.78 8.20
CA LYS A 102 -1.22 -16.70 7.10
C LYS A 102 -2.21 -17.85 7.13
N ILE A 103 -3.02 -17.96 6.10
CA ILE A 103 -4.02 -19.01 5.95
C ILE A 103 -3.47 -20.07 4.98
N SER A 104 -3.50 -21.32 5.41
CA SER A 104 -3.15 -22.50 4.61
C SER A 104 -4.41 -23.31 4.32
N SER A 105 -4.71 -23.48 3.04
CA SER A 105 -5.91 -24.19 2.57
C SER A 105 -5.58 -25.07 1.36
N GLU A 106 -6.09 -26.29 1.35
CA GLU A 106 -5.99 -27.18 0.18
C GLU A 106 -6.82 -26.66 -1.00
N ASN A 107 -8.00 -26.11 -0.69
CA ASN A 107 -8.86 -25.46 -1.69
C ASN A 107 -8.96 -23.96 -1.43
N SER A 108 -7.90 -23.23 -1.72
CA SER A 108 -7.79 -21.80 -1.42
C SER A 108 -8.58 -20.90 -2.36
N ALA A 109 -9.20 -21.44 -3.42
CA ALA A 109 -9.86 -20.64 -4.46
C ALA A 109 -11.00 -19.76 -3.90
N HIS A 110 -11.81 -20.26 -2.97
CA HIS A 110 -12.91 -19.52 -2.33
C HIS A 110 -12.41 -18.44 -1.36
N LEU A 111 -11.29 -18.68 -0.65
CA LEU A 111 -10.66 -17.70 0.24
C LEU A 111 -9.94 -16.60 -0.53
N ILE A 112 -9.38 -16.94 -1.68
CA ILE A 112 -8.74 -15.98 -2.57
C ILE A 112 -9.79 -15.13 -3.29
N GLY A 113 -10.78 -15.80 -3.90
CA GLY A 113 -11.82 -15.17 -4.70
C GLY A 113 -11.30 -14.57 -6.02
N TYR A 114 -12.21 -13.97 -6.76
CA TYR A 114 -11.87 -13.35 -8.05
C TYR A 114 -10.84 -12.24 -7.90
N LYS A 115 -9.66 -12.44 -8.49
CA LYS A 115 -8.51 -11.50 -8.42
C LYS A 115 -8.05 -11.12 -7.00
N GLY A 116 -8.39 -11.92 -5.98
CA GLY A 116 -8.01 -11.68 -4.58
C GLY A 116 -9.04 -10.86 -3.78
N LYS A 117 -10.24 -10.64 -4.31
CA LYS A 117 -11.27 -9.83 -3.64
C LYS A 117 -11.75 -10.42 -2.31
N THR A 118 -11.80 -11.76 -2.19
CA THR A 118 -12.21 -12.39 -0.93
C THR A 118 -11.16 -12.20 0.16
N ILE A 119 -9.87 -12.34 -0.16
CA ILE A 119 -8.78 -12.02 0.81
C ILE A 119 -8.88 -10.57 1.27
N GLU A 120 -9.09 -9.63 0.33
CA GLU A 120 -9.23 -8.21 0.65
C GLU A 120 -10.45 -7.95 1.55
N ALA A 121 -11.57 -8.63 1.29
CA ALA A 121 -12.77 -8.53 2.12
C ALA A 121 -12.54 -9.09 3.52
N ILE A 122 -11.95 -10.28 3.66
CA ILE A 122 -11.59 -10.87 4.96
C ILE A 122 -10.68 -9.91 5.74
N GLN A 123 -9.61 -9.42 5.13
CA GLN A 123 -8.69 -8.48 5.75
C GLN A 123 -9.40 -7.19 6.19
N SER A 124 -10.25 -6.64 5.34
CA SER A 124 -11.01 -5.41 5.65
C SER A 124 -11.98 -5.62 6.80
N THR A 125 -12.68 -6.77 6.83
CA THR A 125 -13.62 -7.12 7.88
C THR A 125 -12.92 -7.25 9.23
N ILE A 126 -11.81 -8.00 9.30
CA ILE A 126 -11.02 -8.14 10.54
C ILE A 126 -10.57 -6.76 11.02
N ASN A 127 -9.98 -5.93 10.16
CA ASN A 127 -9.52 -4.60 10.55
C ASN A 127 -10.66 -3.68 10.99
N SER A 128 -11.84 -3.78 10.39
CA SER A 128 -13.01 -2.98 10.74
C SER A 128 -13.58 -3.37 12.11
N ILE A 129 -13.60 -4.66 12.43
CA ILE A 129 -14.03 -5.15 13.76
C ILE A 129 -13.06 -4.68 14.83
N LEU A 130 -11.74 -4.87 14.60
CA LEU A 130 -10.70 -4.44 15.53
C LEU A 130 -10.77 -2.94 15.83
N GLN A 131 -10.91 -2.11 14.79
CA GLN A 131 -11.01 -0.65 14.94
C GLN A 131 -12.27 -0.19 15.68
N LYS A 132 -13.34 -0.99 15.66
CA LYS A 132 -14.56 -0.69 16.39
C LYS A 132 -14.46 -1.07 17.88
N GLU A 133 -13.73 -2.14 18.18
CA GLU A 133 -13.59 -2.66 19.54
C GLU A 133 -12.45 -1.98 20.32
N GLU A 134 -11.44 -1.48 19.62
CA GLU A 134 -10.26 -0.84 20.20
C GLU A 134 -9.93 0.48 19.51
N GLU A 135 -9.69 1.53 20.31
CA GLU A 135 -9.22 2.82 19.81
C GLU A 135 -7.82 2.70 19.18
N GLU A 136 -7.00 1.75 19.63
CA GLU A 136 -5.61 1.56 19.24
C GLU A 136 -5.30 0.10 18.92
N CYS A 137 -5.45 -0.29 17.67
CA CYS A 137 -5.05 -1.60 17.18
C CYS A 137 -4.07 -1.52 16.01
N ALA A 138 -3.15 -2.50 15.92
CA ALA A 138 -2.25 -2.64 14.80
C ALA A 138 -3.01 -3.10 13.55
N LYS A 139 -2.44 -2.83 12.39
CA LYS A 139 -3.05 -3.26 11.13
C LYS A 139 -2.80 -4.75 10.88
N VAL A 140 -3.87 -5.48 10.59
CA VAL A 140 -3.82 -6.90 10.23
C VAL A 140 -3.72 -7.05 8.71
N PHE A 141 -2.80 -7.88 8.28
CA PHE A 141 -2.62 -8.31 6.89
C PHE A 141 -2.93 -9.79 6.77
N VAL A 142 -3.75 -10.13 5.78
CA VAL A 142 -4.14 -11.52 5.52
C VAL A 142 -3.43 -12.01 4.26
N GLU A 143 -2.90 -13.21 4.31
CA GLU A 143 -2.27 -13.92 3.22
C GLU A 143 -2.80 -15.36 3.13
N VAL A 144 -2.99 -15.86 1.92
CA VAL A 144 -3.50 -17.21 1.67
C VAL A 144 -2.55 -17.90 0.70
N ASN A 145 -1.91 -19.00 1.14
CA ASN A 145 -1.04 -19.85 0.30
C ASN A 145 -0.03 -19.09 -0.57
N ASP A 146 0.57 -18.01 -0.01
CA ASP A 146 1.50 -17.12 -0.74
C ASP A 146 0.90 -16.51 -2.03
N TYR A 147 -0.42 -16.30 -2.02
CA TYR A 147 -1.14 -15.80 -3.21
C TYR A 147 -0.57 -14.49 -3.73
N LYS A 148 -0.22 -13.55 -2.82
CA LYS A 148 0.30 -12.23 -3.21
C LYS A 148 1.62 -12.37 -3.98
N VAL A 149 2.54 -13.20 -3.49
CA VAL A 149 3.84 -13.46 -4.14
C VAL A 149 3.64 -14.11 -5.50
N LYS A 150 2.83 -15.17 -5.55
CA LYS A 150 2.51 -15.87 -6.80
C LYS A 150 1.81 -14.97 -7.81
N LYS A 151 0.95 -14.07 -7.36
CA LYS A 151 0.25 -13.10 -8.21
C LYS A 151 1.22 -12.07 -8.79
N GLU A 152 2.14 -11.56 -7.96
CA GLU A 152 3.17 -10.62 -8.39
C GLU A 152 4.07 -11.22 -9.48
N GLU A 153 4.55 -12.45 -9.28
CA GLU A 153 5.36 -13.15 -10.29
C GLU A 153 4.61 -13.37 -11.61
N ARG A 154 3.32 -13.77 -11.54
CA ARG A 154 2.49 -13.89 -12.75
C ARG A 154 2.32 -12.56 -13.49
N LEU A 155 2.21 -11.44 -12.76
CA LEU A 155 2.13 -10.12 -13.38
C LEU A 155 3.44 -9.70 -14.05
N LYS A 156 4.59 -10.01 -13.42
CA LYS A 156 5.92 -9.78 -14.01
C LYS A 156 6.11 -10.62 -15.29
N GLU A 157 5.74 -11.90 -15.25
CA GLU A 157 5.79 -12.77 -16.43
C GLU A 157 4.88 -12.27 -17.55
N LEU A 158 3.65 -11.85 -17.21
CA LEU A 158 2.71 -11.25 -18.15
C LEU A 158 3.30 -10.00 -18.81
N ALA A 159 3.90 -9.11 -17.99
CA ALA A 159 4.54 -7.90 -18.47
C ALA A 159 5.65 -8.20 -19.49
N ARG A 160 6.57 -9.12 -19.14
CA ARG A 160 7.66 -9.55 -20.03
C ARG A 160 7.14 -10.15 -21.34
N LYS A 161 6.12 -11.02 -21.26
CA LYS A 161 5.50 -11.65 -22.43
C LYS A 161 4.83 -10.62 -23.33
N MET A 162 4.05 -9.70 -22.76
CA MET A 162 3.33 -8.69 -23.54
C MET A 162 4.27 -7.65 -24.13
N ALA A 163 5.35 -7.30 -23.45
CA ALA A 163 6.40 -6.43 -24.00
C ALA A 163 7.10 -7.07 -25.22
N ARG A 164 7.45 -8.37 -25.14
CA ARG A 164 7.98 -9.10 -26.31
C ARG A 164 6.98 -9.10 -27.48
N ASN A 165 5.70 -9.26 -27.21
CA ASN A 165 4.67 -9.22 -28.23
C ASN A 165 4.54 -7.83 -28.87
N ALA A 166 4.59 -6.75 -28.09
CA ALA A 166 4.56 -5.38 -28.59
C ALA A 166 5.71 -5.11 -29.57
N VAL A 167 6.91 -5.54 -29.20
CA VAL A 167 8.11 -5.40 -30.06
C VAL A 167 8.00 -6.26 -31.32
N LYS A 168 7.66 -7.56 -31.16
CA LYS A 168 7.57 -8.54 -32.26
C LYS A 168 6.56 -8.14 -33.32
N PHE A 169 5.37 -7.69 -32.89
CA PHE A 169 4.28 -7.35 -33.82
C PHE A 169 4.24 -5.87 -34.19
N GLY A 170 5.11 -5.04 -33.61
CA GLY A 170 5.20 -3.61 -33.92
C GLY A 170 3.94 -2.80 -33.54
N ARG A 171 3.17 -3.26 -32.57
CA ARG A 171 1.89 -2.64 -32.18
C ARG A 171 1.74 -2.55 -30.65
N ASP A 172 0.96 -1.57 -30.21
CA ASP A 172 0.63 -1.41 -28.81
C ASP A 172 -0.18 -2.61 -28.27
N VAL A 173 0.17 -3.04 -27.06
CA VAL A 173 -0.54 -4.09 -26.35
C VAL A 173 -1.30 -3.48 -25.16
N ARG A 174 -2.61 -3.63 -25.15
CA ARG A 174 -3.47 -3.20 -24.04
C ARG A 174 -3.75 -4.38 -23.14
N LEU A 175 -3.43 -4.23 -21.86
CA LEU A 175 -3.72 -5.24 -20.86
C LEU A 175 -5.16 -5.12 -20.34
N GLU A 176 -5.61 -6.12 -19.56
CA GLU A 176 -6.89 -6.05 -18.89
C GLU A 176 -6.90 -4.95 -17.82
N PRO A 177 -8.10 -4.46 -17.43
CA PRO A 177 -8.23 -3.59 -16.28
C PRO A 177 -7.70 -4.23 -15.01
N MET A 178 -6.93 -3.45 -14.23
CA MET A 178 -6.29 -3.93 -13.01
C MET A 178 -6.09 -2.79 -12.01
N SER A 179 -5.91 -3.14 -10.74
CA SER A 179 -5.70 -2.20 -9.64
C SER A 179 -4.44 -1.34 -9.82
N ALA A 180 -4.37 -0.22 -9.08
CA ALA A 180 -3.20 0.66 -9.10
C ALA A 180 -1.90 -0.08 -8.72
N TYR A 181 -1.98 -0.98 -7.73
CA TYR A 181 -0.85 -1.81 -7.30
C TYR A 181 -0.37 -2.75 -8.42
N GLU A 182 -1.30 -3.45 -9.09
CA GLU A 182 -0.95 -4.34 -10.21
C GLU A 182 -0.33 -3.57 -11.38
N ARG A 183 -0.83 -2.36 -11.68
CA ARG A 183 -0.24 -1.49 -12.70
C ARG A 183 1.18 -1.05 -12.32
N MET A 184 1.41 -0.74 -11.05
CA MET A 184 2.75 -0.38 -10.55
C MET A 184 3.75 -1.53 -10.76
N ILE A 185 3.38 -2.79 -10.46
CA ILE A 185 4.24 -3.95 -10.68
C ILE A 185 4.68 -4.03 -12.15
N ILE A 186 3.73 -3.88 -13.09
CA ILE A 186 4.02 -3.95 -14.52
C ILE A 186 4.91 -2.79 -14.99
N HIS A 187 4.65 -1.57 -14.49
CA HIS A 187 5.50 -0.41 -14.80
C HIS A 187 6.93 -0.61 -14.29
N THR A 188 7.07 -1.08 -13.04
CA THR A 188 8.38 -1.33 -12.42
C THR A 188 9.14 -2.42 -13.17
N GLU A 189 8.49 -3.54 -13.53
CA GLU A 189 9.11 -4.66 -14.25
C GLU A 189 9.65 -4.23 -15.62
N LEU A 190 8.98 -3.31 -16.29
CA LEU A 190 9.37 -2.85 -17.62
C LEU A 190 10.14 -1.53 -17.62
N ALA A 191 10.41 -0.92 -16.45
CA ALA A 191 11.05 0.40 -16.37
C ALA A 191 12.43 0.47 -17.00
N ASN A 192 13.22 -0.62 -16.90
CA ASN A 192 14.58 -0.68 -17.42
C ASN A 192 14.66 -1.11 -18.91
N ARG A 193 13.54 -1.34 -19.56
CA ARG A 193 13.50 -1.68 -20.97
C ARG A 193 13.47 -0.42 -21.83
N THR A 194 14.34 -0.38 -22.84
CA THR A 194 14.46 0.75 -23.78
C THR A 194 13.61 0.58 -25.04
N ASP A 195 13.17 -0.63 -25.33
CA ASP A 195 12.41 -1.01 -26.53
C ASP A 195 10.89 -0.86 -26.38
N VAL A 196 10.41 -0.64 -25.13
CA VAL A 196 8.99 -0.41 -24.82
C VAL A 196 8.81 0.73 -23.84
N LYS A 197 7.62 1.37 -23.85
CA LYS A 197 7.14 2.29 -22.83
C LYS A 197 5.80 1.81 -22.30
N THR A 198 5.52 2.11 -21.02
CA THR A 198 4.27 1.75 -20.38
C THR A 198 3.50 2.97 -19.92
N GLU A 199 2.20 3.02 -20.20
CA GLU A 199 1.28 4.07 -19.75
C GLU A 199 0.04 3.47 -19.11
N SER A 200 -0.45 4.08 -18.04
CA SER A 200 -1.76 3.75 -17.47
C SER A 200 -2.85 4.57 -18.16
N TYR A 201 -3.79 3.89 -18.82
CA TYR A 201 -4.84 4.49 -19.63
C TYR A 201 -6.23 4.17 -19.09
N GLY A 202 -7.16 5.14 -19.18
CA GLY A 202 -8.54 5.03 -18.74
C GLY A 202 -8.77 5.44 -17.29
N GLU A 203 -10.02 5.33 -16.84
CA GLU A 203 -10.48 5.65 -15.48
C GLU A 203 -10.85 4.39 -14.72
N GLU A 204 -10.78 4.45 -13.38
CA GLU A 204 -11.24 3.34 -12.53
C GLU A 204 -12.75 3.11 -12.72
N PRO A 205 -13.24 1.88 -12.74
CA PRO A 205 -12.51 0.61 -12.52
C PRO A 205 -11.91 -0.01 -13.79
N ARG A 206 -11.95 0.68 -14.92
CA ARG A 206 -11.52 0.15 -16.25
C ARG A 206 -10.09 0.53 -16.61
N ARG A 207 -9.36 1.18 -15.68
CA ARG A 207 -7.98 1.63 -15.90
C ARG A 207 -7.03 0.46 -16.07
N ARG A 208 -6.13 0.54 -17.08
CA ARG A 208 -5.25 -0.54 -17.52
C ARG A 208 -3.88 -0.04 -17.94
N VAL A 209 -2.92 -0.95 -18.05
CA VAL A 209 -1.62 -0.63 -18.65
C VAL A 209 -1.66 -0.84 -20.16
N VAL A 210 -1.07 0.08 -20.90
CA VAL A 210 -0.77 -0.03 -22.32
C VAL A 210 0.73 -0.08 -22.48
N ILE A 211 1.22 -1.12 -23.16
CA ILE A 211 2.65 -1.31 -23.46
C ILE A 211 2.83 -0.89 -24.92
N LYS A 212 3.62 0.17 -25.13
CA LYS A 212 3.91 0.76 -26.45
C LYS A 212 5.31 0.40 -26.90
N LYS A 213 5.47 0.06 -28.15
CA LYS A 213 6.81 -0.09 -28.75
C LYS A 213 7.46 1.29 -28.86
N VAL A 214 8.72 1.41 -28.43
CA VAL A 214 9.57 2.56 -28.76
C VAL A 214 10.09 2.38 -30.21
N ARG A 215 10.00 3.41 -31.00
CA ARG A 215 10.47 3.43 -32.40
C ARG A 215 11.98 3.46 -32.48
#